data_afed6f26f2b9c6444e59e3e2806586ed
#
_entry.id   afed6f26f2b9c6444e59e3e2806586ed
#
_cell.length_a   1.000
_cell.length_b   1.000
_cell.length_c   1.000
_cell.angle_alpha   90.00
_cell.angle_beta   90.00
_cell.angle_gamma   90.00
#
_symmetry.space_group_name_H-M   'P 1'
#
loop_
_entity.id
_entity.type
_entity.pdbx_description
1 polymer ?
#
loop_
_entity_poly.entity_id
_entity_poly.type
_entity_poly.pdbx_seq_one_letter_code
_entity_poly.pdbx_strand_id
1 'polypeptide(L)'
;MAEEITPEQAQEIVSMLTQGGAMEPINTSLALGLLPLVESIGDYELLNKLVEHASVVAKDDVEKGWARFEILKRNQGSIDDVAELAYNAESIENGEALAAAVLHHHALMLLSIDEIDGAQTSVRRSLTLREKLEDKEGIIFGLAVLSRCARANEDWETAIIHDTRRLELAVNNQNDILQMEAMADVAHAQASLGELATASEMYQESLDLAKSMEDPTGHLVASWGLADLAEIETRFDDALLLLSDTMHLFMQLGIETPELLKKRLRALTDLEK
;
A
#
# COMPACT_ATOMS: atom_id res chain seq x y z
N MET A 1 13.70 24.97 -1.64
CA MET A 1 12.32 24.43 -1.46
C MET A 1 11.69 24.49 -2.85
N ALA A 2 11.38 23.34 -3.46
CA ALA A 2 10.52 23.34 -4.64
C ALA A 2 9.17 23.92 -4.20
N GLU A 3 8.59 24.84 -4.96
CA GLU A 3 7.22 25.31 -4.72
C GLU A 3 6.30 24.08 -4.83
N GLU A 4 5.64 23.74 -3.73
CA GLU A 4 4.60 22.72 -3.75
C GLU A 4 3.46 23.23 -4.62
N ILE A 5 3.23 22.55 -5.74
CA ILE A 5 2.10 22.87 -6.61
C ILE A 5 0.79 22.37 -6.00
N THR A 6 -0.29 23.12 -6.18
CA THR A 6 -1.61 22.67 -5.73
C THR A 6 -2.14 21.55 -6.63
N PRO A 7 -3.10 20.73 -6.16
CA PRO A 7 -3.74 19.70 -6.99
C PRO A 7 -4.34 20.27 -8.29
N GLU A 8 -4.90 21.48 -8.24
CA GLU A 8 -5.47 22.15 -9.42
C GLU A 8 -4.36 22.52 -10.43
N GLN A 9 -3.23 23.03 -9.93
CA GLN A 9 -2.08 23.34 -10.79
C GLN A 9 -1.49 22.08 -11.42
N ALA A 10 -1.44 20.97 -10.66
CA ALA A 10 -1.01 19.69 -11.21
C ALA A 10 -1.92 19.21 -12.35
N GLN A 11 -3.26 19.33 -12.16
CA GLN A 11 -4.23 18.97 -13.20
C GLN A 11 -4.10 19.85 -14.44
N GLU A 12 -3.90 21.16 -14.29
CA GLU A 12 -3.67 22.08 -15.42
C GLU A 12 -2.42 21.70 -16.20
N ILE A 13 -1.29 21.44 -15.52
CA ILE A 13 -0.04 21.02 -16.15
C ILE A 13 -0.23 19.71 -16.90
N VAL A 14 -0.83 18.69 -16.28
CA VAL A 14 -1.09 17.41 -16.94
C VAL A 14 -1.99 17.58 -18.16
N SER A 15 -3.06 18.37 -18.06
CA SER A 15 -3.95 18.68 -19.20
C SER A 15 -3.19 19.35 -20.35
N MET A 16 -2.32 20.32 -20.05
CA MET A 16 -1.46 20.98 -21.05
C MET A 16 -0.54 19.97 -21.73
N LEU A 17 0.12 19.10 -20.96
CA LEU A 17 1.05 18.10 -21.48
C LEU A 17 0.36 17.06 -22.36
N THR A 18 -0.82 16.59 -21.97
CA THR A 18 -1.65 15.66 -22.77
C THR A 18 -2.04 16.26 -24.12
N GLN A 19 -2.19 17.59 -24.18
CA GLN A 19 -2.48 18.33 -25.41
C GLN A 19 -1.23 18.65 -26.25
N GLY A 20 -0.06 18.14 -25.87
CA GLY A 20 1.19 18.36 -26.59
C GLY A 20 1.95 19.61 -26.15
N GLY A 21 1.69 20.13 -24.95
CA GLY A 21 2.45 21.23 -24.37
C GLY A 21 3.93 20.89 -24.16
N ALA A 22 4.75 21.93 -24.06
CA ALA A 22 6.19 21.82 -23.91
C ALA A 22 6.61 21.30 -22.52
N MET A 23 7.58 20.38 -22.47
CA MET A 23 8.13 19.82 -21.23
C MET A 23 9.35 20.61 -20.70
N GLU A 24 9.99 21.43 -21.50
CA GLU A 24 11.23 22.12 -21.16
C GLU A 24 11.18 22.95 -19.85
N PRO A 25 10.04 23.53 -19.44
CA PRO A 25 9.94 24.23 -18.16
C PRO A 25 9.90 23.33 -16.93
N ILE A 26 9.68 22.01 -17.12
CA ILE A 26 9.44 21.06 -16.02
C ILE A 26 10.77 20.52 -15.51
N ASN A 27 11.06 20.72 -14.21
CA ASN A 27 12.24 20.12 -13.57
C ASN A 27 11.96 18.67 -13.11
N THR A 28 13.01 17.97 -12.69
CA THR A 28 12.94 16.58 -12.24
C THR A 28 11.90 16.37 -11.14
N SER A 29 11.90 17.19 -10.09
CA SER A 29 10.97 17.06 -8.96
C SER A 29 9.52 17.19 -9.40
N LEU A 30 9.22 18.19 -10.25
CA LEU A 30 7.87 18.38 -10.78
C LEU A 30 7.45 17.22 -11.70
N ALA A 31 8.34 16.78 -12.60
CA ALA A 31 8.05 15.67 -13.50
C ALA A 31 7.69 14.40 -12.71
N LEU A 32 8.48 14.07 -11.67
CA LEU A 32 8.23 12.90 -10.81
C LEU A 32 6.98 13.09 -9.94
N GLY A 33 6.72 14.31 -9.45
CA GLY A 33 5.54 14.63 -8.65
C GLY A 33 4.21 14.52 -9.42
N LEU A 34 4.24 14.61 -10.75
CA LEU A 34 3.05 14.46 -11.60
C LEU A 34 2.72 12.98 -11.92
N LEU A 35 3.65 12.05 -11.70
CA LEU A 35 3.46 10.64 -12.09
C LEU A 35 2.21 9.99 -11.48
N PRO A 36 1.88 10.16 -10.18
CA PRO A 36 0.68 9.56 -9.60
C PRO A 36 -0.61 10.03 -10.28
N LEU A 37 -0.69 11.33 -10.60
CA LEU A 37 -1.85 11.89 -11.30
C LEU A 37 -1.96 11.35 -12.73
N VAL A 38 -0.85 11.29 -13.47
CA VAL A 38 -0.82 10.76 -14.85
C VAL A 38 -1.17 9.27 -14.85
N GLU A 39 -0.72 8.51 -13.86
CA GLU A 39 -1.06 7.11 -13.68
C GLU A 39 -2.56 6.90 -13.40
N SER A 40 -3.17 7.76 -12.56
CA SER A 40 -4.60 7.69 -12.23
C SER A 40 -5.51 7.92 -13.43
N ILE A 41 -5.08 8.71 -14.42
CA ILE A 41 -5.83 8.93 -15.68
C ILE A 41 -5.50 7.90 -16.78
N GLY A 42 -4.53 7.01 -16.54
CA GLY A 42 -4.15 5.94 -17.47
C GLY A 42 -3.35 6.38 -18.70
N ASP A 43 -2.74 7.57 -18.71
CA ASP A 43 -1.91 8.07 -19.82
C ASP A 43 -0.47 7.56 -19.70
N TYR A 44 -0.27 6.28 -20.03
CA TYR A 44 1.05 5.64 -19.95
C TYR A 44 2.08 6.23 -20.95
N GLU A 45 1.65 6.86 -22.04
CA GLU A 45 2.56 7.51 -22.97
C GLU A 45 3.16 8.78 -22.34
N LEU A 46 2.33 9.65 -21.77
CA LEU A 46 2.77 10.82 -21.03
C LEU A 46 3.63 10.45 -19.83
N LEU A 47 3.23 9.41 -19.10
CA LEU A 47 3.96 8.88 -17.96
C LEU A 47 5.41 8.50 -18.32
N ASN A 48 5.61 7.74 -19.39
CA ASN A 48 6.95 7.39 -19.86
C ASN A 48 7.76 8.62 -20.29
N LYS A 49 7.14 9.58 -21.00
CA LYS A 49 7.78 10.84 -21.38
C LYS A 49 8.25 11.66 -20.17
N LEU A 50 7.43 11.70 -19.09
CA LEU A 50 7.80 12.41 -17.87
C LEU A 50 8.98 11.76 -17.15
N VAL A 51 9.04 10.43 -17.09
CA VAL A 51 10.16 9.69 -16.49
C VAL A 51 11.45 9.89 -17.29
N GLU A 52 11.38 9.80 -18.62
CA GLU A 52 12.52 10.08 -19.50
C GLU A 52 13.00 11.53 -19.34
N HIS A 53 12.06 12.48 -19.37
CA HIS A 53 12.38 13.89 -19.18
C HIS A 53 13.04 14.15 -17.83
N ALA A 54 12.49 13.60 -16.73
CA ALA A 54 13.09 13.71 -15.40
C ALA A 54 14.54 13.23 -15.37
N SER A 55 14.84 12.13 -16.06
CA SER A 55 16.18 11.56 -16.17
C SER A 55 17.15 12.50 -16.93
N VAL A 56 16.67 13.19 -17.98
CA VAL A 56 17.48 14.09 -18.80
C VAL A 56 17.78 15.41 -18.10
N VAL A 57 16.81 15.96 -17.35
CA VAL A 57 16.96 17.28 -16.70
C VAL A 57 17.49 17.22 -15.28
N ALA A 58 17.73 16.02 -14.75
CA ALA A 58 18.27 15.81 -13.40
C ALA A 58 19.64 16.46 -13.22
N LYS A 59 19.78 17.30 -12.18
CA LYS A 59 20.95 18.16 -11.96
C LYS A 59 21.98 17.54 -11.03
N ASP A 60 21.51 16.85 -10.01
CA ASP A 60 22.35 16.24 -8.99
C ASP A 60 22.15 14.73 -8.88
N ASP A 61 22.90 14.07 -8.02
CA ASP A 61 22.85 12.62 -7.90
C ASP A 61 21.58 12.12 -7.19
N VAL A 62 20.93 12.96 -6.35
CA VAL A 62 19.65 12.64 -5.73
C VAL A 62 18.55 12.63 -6.81
N GLU A 63 18.46 13.69 -7.63
CA GLU A 63 17.49 13.76 -8.72
C GLU A 63 17.69 12.61 -9.75
N LYS A 64 18.94 12.31 -10.11
CA LYS A 64 19.26 11.15 -10.98
C LYS A 64 18.82 9.83 -10.35
N GLY A 65 19.06 9.69 -9.04
CA GLY A 65 18.65 8.52 -8.28
C GLY A 65 17.12 8.32 -8.29
N TRP A 66 16.35 9.36 -8.05
CA TRP A 66 14.89 9.30 -8.11
C TRP A 66 14.37 8.95 -9.51
N ALA A 67 14.92 9.59 -10.56
CA ALA A 67 14.56 9.27 -11.94
C ALA A 67 14.91 7.80 -12.28
N ARG A 68 16.08 7.32 -11.84
CA ARG A 68 16.50 5.91 -12.00
C ARG A 68 15.55 4.96 -11.25
N PHE A 69 15.13 5.32 -10.05
CA PHE A 69 14.19 4.53 -9.26
C PHE A 69 12.84 4.37 -9.98
N GLU A 70 12.29 5.45 -10.52
CA GLU A 70 11.04 5.38 -11.30
C GLU A 70 11.20 4.53 -12.59
N ILE A 71 12.33 4.59 -13.25
CA ILE A 71 12.64 3.73 -14.40
C ILE A 71 12.64 2.24 -13.97
N LEU A 72 13.30 1.89 -12.86
CA LEU A 72 13.37 0.52 -12.38
C LEU A 72 12.00 -0.02 -11.97
N LYS A 73 11.20 0.78 -11.28
CA LYS A 73 9.83 0.40 -10.90
C LYS A 73 8.95 0.05 -12.11
N ARG A 74 9.06 0.83 -13.19
CA ARG A 74 8.19 0.70 -14.37
C ARG A 74 8.67 -0.33 -15.38
N ASN A 75 9.97 -0.47 -15.54
CA ASN A 75 10.58 -1.39 -16.50
C ASN A 75 10.91 -2.76 -15.90
N GLN A 76 10.32 -3.11 -14.75
CA GLN A 76 10.57 -4.36 -14.05
C GLN A 76 12.08 -4.59 -13.82
N GLY A 77 12.76 -3.59 -13.27
CA GLY A 77 14.16 -3.69 -12.89
C GLY A 77 14.40 -4.92 -12.01
N SER A 78 15.58 -5.55 -12.13
CA SER A 78 15.90 -6.70 -11.32
C SER A 78 16.04 -6.33 -9.83
N ILE A 79 15.90 -7.32 -8.95
CA ILE A 79 16.13 -7.13 -7.50
C ILE A 79 17.54 -6.60 -7.26
N ASP A 80 18.53 -7.09 -8.01
CA ASP A 80 19.93 -6.68 -7.91
C ASP A 80 20.12 -5.20 -8.33
N ASP A 81 19.46 -4.74 -9.41
CA ASP A 81 19.50 -3.33 -9.83
C ASP A 81 18.93 -2.40 -8.75
N VAL A 82 17.85 -2.82 -8.09
CA VAL A 82 17.23 -2.05 -6.99
C VAL A 82 18.12 -2.07 -5.75
N ALA A 83 18.76 -3.21 -5.43
CA ALA A 83 19.71 -3.31 -4.33
C ALA A 83 20.93 -2.42 -4.56
N GLU A 84 21.48 -2.40 -5.77
CA GLU A 84 22.57 -1.51 -6.16
C GLU A 84 22.18 -0.04 -6.02
N LEU A 85 21.00 0.33 -6.49
CA LEU A 85 20.50 1.70 -6.35
C LEU A 85 20.34 2.09 -4.86
N ALA A 86 19.82 1.18 -4.01
CA ALA A 86 19.70 1.41 -2.57
C ALA A 86 21.06 1.68 -1.92
N TYR A 87 22.06 0.83 -2.24
CA TYR A 87 23.42 1.00 -1.73
C TYR A 87 24.06 2.34 -2.17
N ASN A 88 23.89 2.71 -3.43
CA ASN A 88 24.39 3.98 -3.96
C ASN A 88 23.68 5.17 -3.30
N ALA A 89 22.36 5.10 -3.11
CA ALA A 89 21.57 6.17 -2.50
C ALA A 89 21.97 6.48 -1.07
N GLU A 90 22.37 5.46 -0.26
CA GLU A 90 22.87 5.66 1.10
C GLU A 90 24.21 6.42 1.14
N SER A 91 24.95 6.45 0.04
CA SER A 91 26.25 7.12 -0.08
C SER A 91 26.12 8.54 -0.65
N ILE A 92 24.97 8.94 -1.14
CA ILE A 92 24.72 10.27 -1.72
C ILE A 92 24.41 11.25 -0.58
N GLU A 93 25.00 12.43 -0.63
CA GLU A 93 24.66 13.52 0.29
C GLU A 93 23.18 13.91 0.14
N ASN A 94 22.41 13.91 1.23
CA ASN A 94 20.94 14.08 1.27
C ASN A 94 20.15 12.99 0.51
N GLY A 95 20.74 11.80 0.37
CA GLY A 95 20.12 10.65 -0.30
C GLY A 95 19.22 9.79 0.59
N GLU A 96 19.07 10.13 1.88
CA GLU A 96 18.35 9.30 2.85
C GLU A 96 16.91 8.98 2.45
N ALA A 97 16.19 9.98 1.90
CA ALA A 97 14.80 9.78 1.46
C ALA A 97 14.72 8.83 0.25
N LEU A 98 15.64 8.97 -0.70
CA LEU A 98 15.75 8.07 -1.84
C LEU A 98 16.10 6.65 -1.35
N ALA A 99 17.12 6.51 -0.51
CA ALA A 99 17.53 5.22 0.02
C ALA A 99 16.38 4.52 0.77
N ALA A 100 15.64 5.26 1.59
CA ALA A 100 14.49 4.74 2.30
C ALA A 100 13.39 4.21 1.35
N ALA A 101 13.08 4.96 0.28
CA ALA A 101 12.09 4.56 -0.70
C ALA A 101 12.54 3.32 -1.51
N VAL A 102 13.80 3.31 -1.96
CA VAL A 102 14.37 2.18 -2.73
C VAL A 102 14.45 0.92 -1.87
N LEU A 103 14.90 1.01 -0.61
CA LEU A 103 14.97 -0.11 0.33
C LEU A 103 13.58 -0.67 0.63
N HIS A 104 12.56 0.18 0.76
CA HIS A 104 11.18 -0.27 0.93
C HIS A 104 10.70 -1.07 -0.29
N HIS A 105 10.93 -0.55 -1.50
CA HIS A 105 10.57 -1.24 -2.74
C HIS A 105 11.33 -2.56 -2.89
N HIS A 106 12.63 -2.58 -2.58
CA HIS A 106 13.44 -3.80 -2.55
C HIS A 106 12.86 -4.86 -1.61
N ALA A 107 12.40 -4.45 -0.41
CA ALA A 107 11.75 -5.36 0.51
C ALA A 107 10.45 -5.97 -0.07
N LEU A 108 9.63 -5.17 -0.77
CA LEU A 108 8.43 -5.67 -1.43
C LEU A 108 8.75 -6.66 -2.56
N MET A 109 9.82 -6.41 -3.33
CA MET A 109 10.28 -7.34 -4.36
C MET A 109 10.75 -8.67 -3.76
N LEU A 110 11.51 -8.64 -2.68
CA LEU A 110 11.98 -9.84 -1.97
C LEU A 110 10.80 -10.63 -1.39
N LEU A 111 9.79 -9.96 -0.82
CA LEU A 111 8.56 -10.62 -0.37
C LEU A 111 7.80 -11.30 -1.51
N SER A 112 7.86 -10.76 -2.72
CA SER A 112 7.16 -11.35 -3.88
C SER A 112 7.75 -12.67 -4.35
N ILE A 113 8.99 -12.99 -3.92
CA ILE A 113 9.71 -14.23 -4.19
C ILE A 113 9.99 -15.05 -2.92
N ASP A 114 9.26 -14.77 -1.83
CA ASP A 114 9.35 -15.45 -0.54
C ASP A 114 10.74 -15.35 0.17
N GLU A 115 11.56 -14.35 -0.20
CA GLU A 115 12.85 -14.05 0.47
C GLU A 115 12.62 -13.18 1.71
N ILE A 116 11.98 -13.76 2.74
CA ILE A 116 11.46 -13.04 3.91
C ILE A 116 12.57 -12.36 4.73
N ASP A 117 13.70 -13.04 4.96
CA ASP A 117 14.82 -12.49 5.76
C ASP A 117 15.46 -11.27 5.08
N GLY A 118 15.62 -11.35 3.75
CA GLY A 118 16.11 -10.25 2.93
C GLY A 118 15.15 -9.05 2.97
N ALA A 119 13.85 -9.32 2.84
CA ALA A 119 12.80 -8.30 2.93
C ALA A 119 12.80 -7.60 4.29
N GLN A 120 12.86 -8.37 5.38
CA GLN A 120 12.92 -7.85 6.74
C GLN A 120 14.16 -6.97 6.97
N THR A 121 15.31 -7.38 6.44
CA THR A 121 16.54 -6.61 6.52
C THR A 121 16.40 -5.26 5.79
N SER A 122 15.91 -5.28 4.58
CA SER A 122 15.75 -4.07 3.75
C SER A 122 14.74 -3.09 4.34
N VAL A 123 13.58 -3.57 4.80
CA VAL A 123 12.57 -2.69 5.39
C VAL A 123 13.01 -2.11 6.74
N ARG A 124 13.79 -2.85 7.57
CA ARG A 124 14.35 -2.30 8.82
C ARG A 124 15.32 -1.15 8.54
N ARG A 125 16.16 -1.27 7.51
CA ARG A 125 17.05 -0.17 7.07
C ARG A 125 16.22 1.03 6.58
N SER A 126 15.20 0.80 5.76
CA SER A 126 14.26 1.83 5.32
C SER A 126 13.63 2.56 6.51
N LEU A 127 13.11 1.83 7.49
CA LEU A 127 12.50 2.41 8.69
C LEU A 127 13.48 3.26 9.50
N THR A 128 14.72 2.82 9.67
CA THR A 128 15.75 3.61 10.37
C THR A 128 15.97 4.98 9.70
N LEU A 129 15.96 5.02 8.37
CA LEU A 129 16.09 6.25 7.61
C LEU A 129 14.83 7.13 7.74
N ARG A 130 13.65 6.54 7.65
CA ARG A 130 12.36 7.24 7.78
C ARG A 130 12.16 7.83 9.18
N GLU A 131 12.60 7.12 10.24
CA GLU A 131 12.60 7.65 11.61
C GLU A 131 13.49 8.89 11.76
N LYS A 132 14.67 8.91 11.13
CA LYS A 132 15.54 10.11 11.09
C LYS A 132 14.92 11.28 10.34
N LEU A 133 14.15 10.98 9.29
CA LEU A 133 13.47 11.97 8.45
C LEU A 133 12.13 12.42 9.03
N GLU A 134 11.69 11.82 10.14
CA GLU A 134 10.35 12.03 10.72
C GLU A 134 9.21 11.75 9.71
N ASP A 135 9.47 10.84 8.73
CA ASP A 135 8.52 10.44 7.70
C ASP A 135 7.48 9.46 8.29
N LYS A 136 6.45 10.03 8.92
CA LYS A 136 5.41 9.27 9.61
C LYS A 136 4.65 8.32 8.70
N GLU A 137 4.32 8.76 7.50
CA GLU A 137 3.59 7.94 6.53
C GLU A 137 4.44 6.76 6.05
N GLY A 138 5.69 7.04 5.71
CA GLY A 138 6.63 5.99 5.36
C GLY A 138 6.89 4.99 6.49
N ILE A 139 6.89 5.42 7.75
CA ILE A 139 6.99 4.51 8.90
C ILE A 139 5.79 3.58 8.94
N ILE A 140 4.57 4.08 8.73
CA ILE A 140 3.34 3.26 8.68
C ILE A 140 3.45 2.18 7.61
N PHE A 141 3.87 2.52 6.39
CA PHE A 141 4.07 1.55 5.31
C PHE A 141 5.20 0.54 5.62
N GLY A 142 6.29 0.99 6.23
CA GLY A 142 7.37 0.10 6.64
C GLY A 142 6.95 -0.92 7.70
N LEU A 143 6.12 -0.51 8.66
CA LEU A 143 5.54 -1.40 9.67
C LEU A 143 4.60 -2.44 9.06
N ALA A 144 3.81 -2.07 8.05
CA ALA A 144 2.97 -3.02 7.30
C ALA A 144 3.82 -4.12 6.63
N VAL A 145 4.97 -3.77 6.06
CA VAL A 145 5.90 -4.74 5.47
C VAL A 145 6.52 -5.64 6.53
N LEU A 146 6.92 -5.11 7.70
CA LEU A 146 7.42 -5.93 8.81
C LEU A 146 6.36 -6.89 9.35
N SER A 147 5.13 -6.44 9.51
CA SER A 147 4.02 -7.30 9.91
C SER A 147 3.79 -8.43 8.90
N ARG A 148 3.84 -8.11 7.60
CA ARG A 148 3.73 -9.12 6.55
C ARG A 148 4.88 -10.14 6.59
N CYS A 149 6.11 -9.71 6.88
CA CYS A 149 7.24 -10.64 7.10
C CYS A 149 6.99 -11.54 8.31
N ALA A 150 6.49 -10.99 9.42
CA ALA A 150 6.17 -11.75 10.62
C ALA A 150 5.07 -12.79 10.34
N ARG A 151 3.99 -12.40 9.66
CA ARG A 151 2.90 -13.32 9.26
C ARG A 151 3.38 -14.43 8.33
N ALA A 152 4.30 -14.13 7.40
CA ALA A 152 4.88 -15.16 6.52
C ALA A 152 5.69 -16.21 7.28
N ASN A 153 6.24 -15.84 8.45
CA ASN A 153 6.93 -16.75 9.37
C ASN A 153 6.00 -17.32 10.47
N GLU A 154 4.70 -17.10 10.38
CA GLU A 154 3.70 -17.48 11.41
C GLU A 154 3.98 -16.88 12.80
N ASP A 155 4.78 -15.80 12.86
CA ASP A 155 5.06 -15.05 14.10
C ASP A 155 3.97 -13.98 14.33
N TRP A 156 2.81 -14.46 14.77
CA TRP A 156 1.60 -13.65 14.93
C TRP A 156 1.75 -12.60 16.03
N GLU A 157 2.47 -12.91 17.12
CA GLU A 157 2.74 -11.96 18.20
C GLU A 157 3.55 -10.75 17.68
N THR A 158 4.60 -10.99 16.90
CA THR A 158 5.38 -9.92 16.28
C THR A 158 4.54 -9.14 15.25
N ALA A 159 3.68 -9.81 14.50
CA ALA A 159 2.76 -9.14 13.57
C ALA A 159 1.84 -8.16 14.32
N ILE A 160 1.21 -8.57 15.41
CA ILE A 160 0.36 -7.71 16.26
C ILE A 160 1.13 -6.49 16.76
N ILE A 161 2.39 -6.65 17.21
CA ILE A 161 3.20 -5.54 17.69
C ILE A 161 3.38 -4.48 16.58
N HIS A 162 3.71 -4.91 15.36
CA HIS A 162 3.90 -4.00 14.23
C HIS A 162 2.59 -3.34 13.79
N ASP A 163 1.51 -4.10 13.69
CA ASP A 163 0.21 -3.59 13.24
C ASP A 163 -0.43 -2.67 14.30
N THR A 164 -0.25 -2.95 15.61
CA THR A 164 -0.70 -2.05 16.68
C THR A 164 0.03 -0.71 16.62
N ARG A 165 1.37 -0.71 16.45
CA ARG A 165 2.13 0.53 16.27
C ARG A 165 1.69 1.29 15.01
N ARG A 166 1.40 0.57 13.93
CA ARG A 166 0.86 1.13 12.68
C ARG A 166 -0.49 1.79 12.91
N LEU A 167 -1.39 1.13 13.66
CA LEU A 167 -2.71 1.64 14.03
C LEU A 167 -2.59 2.92 14.85
N GLU A 168 -1.75 2.94 15.89
CA GLU A 168 -1.52 4.13 16.71
C GLU A 168 -1.06 5.34 15.87
N LEU A 169 -0.13 5.11 14.93
CA LEU A 169 0.35 6.16 14.03
C LEU A 169 -0.73 6.64 13.06
N ALA A 170 -1.56 5.74 12.53
CA ALA A 170 -2.65 6.08 11.63
C ALA A 170 -3.71 6.94 12.34
N VAL A 171 -4.08 6.58 13.57
CA VAL A 171 -4.98 7.35 14.42
C VAL A 171 -4.41 8.75 14.70
N ASN A 172 -3.14 8.84 15.11
CA ASN A 172 -2.49 10.11 15.41
C ASN A 172 -2.36 11.03 14.18
N ASN A 173 -2.29 10.45 12.99
CA ASN A 173 -2.25 11.18 11.72
C ASN A 173 -3.65 11.46 11.14
N GLN A 174 -4.73 11.02 11.81
CA GLN A 174 -6.11 11.15 11.34
C GLN A 174 -6.30 10.57 9.93
N ASN A 175 -5.67 9.43 9.64
CA ASN A 175 -5.76 8.74 8.37
C ASN A 175 -6.66 7.50 8.52
N ASP A 176 -7.93 7.68 8.23
CA ASP A 176 -8.97 6.67 8.42
C ASP A 176 -8.74 5.42 7.54
N ILE A 177 -8.18 5.58 6.34
CA ILE A 177 -7.86 4.45 5.44
C ILE A 177 -6.79 3.56 6.10
N LEU A 178 -5.67 4.14 6.52
CA LEU A 178 -4.58 3.39 7.16
C LEU A 178 -5.00 2.83 8.53
N GLN A 179 -5.91 3.52 9.24
CA GLN A 179 -6.48 3.02 10.48
C GLN A 179 -7.33 1.77 10.24
N MET A 180 -8.24 1.82 9.28
CA MET A 180 -9.11 0.70 8.88
C MET A 180 -8.29 -0.52 8.46
N GLU A 181 -7.28 -0.33 7.61
CA GLU A 181 -6.39 -1.43 7.18
C GLU A 181 -5.61 -2.03 8.36
N ALA A 182 -5.05 -1.19 9.25
CA ALA A 182 -4.29 -1.67 10.39
C ALA A 182 -5.18 -2.45 11.38
N MET A 183 -6.43 -2.03 11.61
CA MET A 183 -7.41 -2.75 12.41
C MET A 183 -7.67 -4.16 11.86
N ALA A 184 -7.88 -4.28 10.55
CA ALA A 184 -8.10 -5.57 9.90
C ALA A 184 -6.87 -6.50 10.01
N ASP A 185 -5.66 -5.94 9.89
CA ASP A 185 -4.42 -6.70 10.04
C ASP A 185 -4.20 -7.19 11.48
N VAL A 186 -4.46 -6.34 12.51
CA VAL A 186 -4.44 -6.75 13.92
C VAL A 186 -5.45 -7.85 14.17
N ALA A 187 -6.69 -7.69 13.68
CA ALA A 187 -7.75 -8.68 13.84
C ALA A 187 -7.36 -10.03 13.22
N HIS A 188 -6.76 -10.03 12.03
CA HIS A 188 -6.28 -11.25 11.38
C HIS A 188 -5.23 -11.98 12.22
N ALA A 189 -4.25 -11.26 12.77
CA ALA A 189 -3.21 -11.85 13.59
C ALA A 189 -3.78 -12.39 14.93
N GLN A 190 -4.71 -11.65 15.57
CA GLN A 190 -5.42 -12.12 16.77
C GLN A 190 -6.25 -13.39 16.50
N ALA A 191 -6.98 -13.43 15.39
CA ALA A 191 -7.72 -14.61 14.96
C ALA A 191 -6.81 -15.84 14.78
N SER A 192 -5.62 -15.63 14.23
CA SER A 192 -4.61 -16.67 14.02
C SER A 192 -4.04 -17.23 15.35
N LEU A 193 -4.02 -16.40 16.41
CA LEU A 193 -3.69 -16.84 17.78
C LEU A 193 -4.88 -17.47 18.52
N GLY A 194 -6.07 -17.49 17.92
CA GLY A 194 -7.29 -18.00 18.58
C GLY A 194 -8.00 -17.00 19.47
N GLU A 195 -7.60 -15.71 19.44
CA GLU A 195 -8.23 -14.61 20.18
C GLU A 195 -9.48 -14.11 19.44
N LEU A 196 -10.46 -15.00 19.23
CA LEU A 196 -11.58 -14.76 18.30
C LEU A 196 -12.47 -13.58 18.73
N ALA A 197 -12.66 -13.34 20.02
CA ALA A 197 -13.51 -12.26 20.51
C ALA A 197 -12.90 -10.88 20.20
N THR A 198 -11.61 -10.69 20.51
CA THR A 198 -10.89 -9.44 20.22
C THR A 198 -10.73 -9.20 18.71
N ALA A 199 -10.48 -10.26 17.95
CA ALA A 199 -10.45 -10.20 16.49
C ALA A 199 -11.81 -9.75 15.92
N SER A 200 -12.91 -10.26 16.44
CA SER A 200 -14.26 -9.88 16.01
C SER A 200 -14.55 -8.41 16.28
N GLU A 201 -14.19 -7.89 17.47
CA GLU A 201 -14.34 -6.47 17.80
C GLU A 201 -13.56 -5.59 16.82
N MET A 202 -12.29 -5.92 16.58
CA MET A 202 -11.40 -5.14 15.71
C MET A 202 -11.86 -5.18 14.24
N TYR A 203 -12.30 -6.34 13.73
CA TYR A 203 -12.89 -6.41 12.39
C TYR A 203 -14.20 -5.61 12.29
N GLN A 204 -15.03 -5.61 13.34
CA GLN A 204 -16.25 -4.82 13.34
C GLN A 204 -15.97 -3.33 13.30
N GLU A 205 -15.00 -2.84 14.07
CA GLU A 205 -14.57 -1.43 14.02
C GLU A 205 -14.03 -1.07 12.63
N SER A 206 -13.21 -1.95 12.02
CA SER A 206 -12.73 -1.76 10.65
C SER A 206 -13.88 -1.71 9.64
N LEU A 207 -14.89 -2.59 9.78
CA LEU A 207 -16.08 -2.60 8.91
C LEU A 207 -16.91 -1.32 9.05
N ASP A 208 -17.10 -0.84 10.28
CA ASP A 208 -17.87 0.38 10.53
C ASP A 208 -17.17 1.60 9.94
N LEU A 209 -15.84 1.65 10.02
CA LEU A 209 -15.04 2.70 9.39
C LEU A 209 -15.11 2.62 7.85
N ALA A 210 -14.99 1.42 7.27
CA ALA A 210 -15.15 1.20 5.83
C ALA A 210 -16.53 1.66 5.32
N LYS A 211 -17.60 1.35 6.09
CA LYS A 211 -18.97 1.82 5.77
C LYS A 211 -19.07 3.34 5.81
N SER A 212 -18.47 3.99 6.80
CA SER A 212 -18.51 5.45 6.93
C SER A 212 -17.81 6.17 5.79
N MET A 213 -16.78 5.54 5.20
CA MET A 213 -16.02 6.06 4.06
C MET A 213 -16.57 5.62 2.70
N GLU A 214 -17.61 4.78 2.69
CA GLU A 214 -18.12 4.14 1.46
C GLU A 214 -17.01 3.37 0.70
N ASP A 215 -16.05 2.76 1.44
CA ASP A 215 -14.96 1.97 0.85
C ASP A 215 -15.38 0.49 0.65
N PRO A 216 -15.61 0.04 -0.59
CA PRO A 216 -16.02 -1.33 -0.85
C PRO A 216 -14.91 -2.34 -0.59
N THR A 217 -13.64 -1.94 -0.70
CA THR A 217 -12.49 -2.82 -0.49
C THR A 217 -12.30 -3.11 0.99
N GLY A 218 -12.31 -2.08 1.84
CA GLY A 218 -12.26 -2.24 3.28
C GLY A 218 -13.47 -3.02 3.80
N HIS A 219 -14.66 -2.72 3.28
CA HIS A 219 -15.87 -3.48 3.60
C HIS A 219 -15.71 -4.97 3.29
N LEU A 220 -15.16 -5.33 2.12
CA LEU A 220 -14.90 -6.73 1.75
C LEU A 220 -13.91 -7.38 2.72
N VAL A 221 -12.79 -6.73 3.01
CA VAL A 221 -11.73 -7.29 3.87
C VAL A 221 -12.27 -7.59 5.28
N ALA A 222 -12.92 -6.62 5.90
CA ALA A 222 -13.46 -6.77 7.26
C ALA A 222 -14.61 -7.80 7.32
N SER A 223 -15.54 -7.74 6.34
CA SER A 223 -16.63 -8.73 6.27
C SER A 223 -16.12 -10.15 6.01
N TRP A 224 -15.04 -10.30 5.24
CA TRP A 224 -14.41 -11.58 5.01
C TRP A 224 -13.83 -12.15 6.30
N GLY A 225 -13.09 -11.33 7.09
CA GLY A 225 -12.55 -11.74 8.38
C GLY A 225 -13.65 -12.12 9.37
N LEU A 226 -14.72 -11.33 9.48
CA LEU A 226 -15.87 -11.66 10.33
C LEU A 226 -16.57 -12.96 9.88
N ALA A 227 -16.67 -13.21 8.59
CA ALA A 227 -17.22 -14.44 8.05
C ALA A 227 -16.33 -15.65 8.38
N ASP A 228 -14.99 -15.51 8.34
CA ASP A 228 -14.05 -16.56 8.77
C ASP A 228 -14.27 -16.91 10.25
N LEU A 229 -14.40 -15.90 11.11
CA LEU A 229 -14.69 -16.12 12.53
C LEU A 229 -16.05 -16.80 12.74
N ALA A 230 -17.08 -16.38 12.02
CA ALA A 230 -18.41 -16.98 12.07
C ALA A 230 -18.37 -18.46 11.62
N GLU A 231 -17.62 -18.80 10.59
CA GLU A 231 -17.45 -20.20 10.16
C GLU A 231 -16.70 -21.04 11.19
N ILE A 232 -15.63 -20.50 11.83
CA ILE A 232 -14.92 -21.18 12.92
C ILE A 232 -15.89 -21.51 14.09
N GLU A 233 -16.81 -20.60 14.37
CA GLU A 233 -17.85 -20.78 15.40
C GLU A 233 -19.09 -21.53 14.89
N THR A 234 -19.05 -22.08 13.68
CA THR A 234 -20.16 -22.80 13.03
C THR A 234 -21.44 -21.97 12.81
N ARG A 235 -21.31 -20.63 12.76
CA ARG A 235 -22.40 -19.68 12.49
C ARG A 235 -22.48 -19.37 10.99
N PHE A 236 -22.80 -20.40 10.20
CA PHE A 236 -22.77 -20.30 8.72
C PHE A 236 -23.76 -19.28 8.15
N ASP A 237 -24.94 -19.13 8.79
CA ASP A 237 -25.95 -18.14 8.40
C ASP A 237 -25.39 -16.71 8.51
N ASP A 238 -24.64 -16.41 9.59
CA ASP A 238 -24.03 -15.10 9.80
C ASP A 238 -22.92 -14.84 8.75
N ALA A 239 -22.10 -15.86 8.47
CA ALA A 239 -21.08 -15.75 7.41
C ALA A 239 -21.70 -15.49 6.03
N LEU A 240 -22.79 -16.22 5.71
CA LEU A 240 -23.52 -16.04 4.45
C LEU A 240 -24.12 -14.63 4.34
N LEU A 241 -24.70 -14.11 5.44
CA LEU A 241 -25.28 -12.77 5.49
C LEU A 241 -24.21 -11.69 5.22
N LEU A 242 -23.08 -11.74 5.96
CA LEU A 242 -21.98 -10.79 5.83
C LEU A 242 -21.43 -10.69 4.37
N LEU A 243 -21.21 -11.86 3.75
CA LEU A 243 -20.69 -11.92 2.39
C LEU A 243 -21.76 -11.55 1.34
N SER A 244 -23.03 -11.83 1.61
CA SER A 244 -24.14 -11.44 0.73
C SER A 244 -24.33 -9.92 0.73
N ASP A 245 -24.26 -9.28 1.91
CA ASP A 245 -24.33 -7.82 2.03
C ASP A 245 -23.15 -7.15 1.28
N THR A 246 -21.97 -7.72 1.38
CA THR A 246 -20.80 -7.26 0.64
C THR A 246 -21.02 -7.37 -0.87
N MET A 247 -21.53 -8.49 -1.36
CA MET A 247 -21.87 -8.65 -2.79
C MET A 247 -22.91 -7.62 -3.24
N HIS A 248 -23.92 -7.36 -2.42
CA HIS A 248 -24.95 -6.34 -2.69
C HIS A 248 -24.34 -4.94 -2.83
N LEU A 249 -23.39 -4.57 -1.97
CA LEU A 249 -22.66 -3.31 -2.03
C LEU A 249 -21.93 -3.15 -3.38
N PHE A 250 -21.20 -4.17 -3.82
CA PHE A 250 -20.50 -4.14 -5.12
C PHE A 250 -21.50 -3.93 -6.28
N MET A 251 -22.64 -4.63 -6.24
CA MET A 251 -23.68 -4.47 -7.25
C MET A 251 -24.30 -3.06 -7.25
N GLN A 252 -24.55 -2.47 -6.08
CA GLN A 252 -25.11 -1.11 -5.96
C GLN A 252 -24.15 -0.05 -6.51
N LEU A 253 -22.84 -0.24 -6.31
CA LEU A 253 -21.81 0.67 -6.81
C LEU A 253 -21.48 0.45 -8.29
N GLY A 254 -22.05 -0.57 -8.93
CA GLY A 254 -21.73 -0.91 -10.33
C GLY A 254 -20.32 -1.47 -10.50
N ILE A 255 -19.71 -1.98 -9.42
CA ILE A 255 -18.39 -2.58 -9.42
C ILE A 255 -18.51 -4.09 -9.64
N GLU A 256 -17.63 -4.66 -10.43
CA GLU A 256 -17.63 -6.10 -10.66
C GLU A 256 -17.35 -6.86 -9.35
N THR A 257 -18.27 -7.77 -8.98
CA THR A 257 -18.11 -8.61 -7.79
C THR A 257 -16.92 -9.58 -7.97
N PRO A 258 -15.96 -9.63 -7.02
CA PRO A 258 -14.81 -10.54 -7.09
C PRO A 258 -15.23 -12.01 -7.23
N GLU A 259 -14.60 -12.75 -8.12
CA GLU A 259 -14.91 -14.19 -8.34
C GLU A 259 -14.69 -15.03 -7.07
N LEU A 260 -13.74 -14.64 -6.22
CA LEU A 260 -13.49 -15.32 -4.96
C LEU A 260 -14.69 -15.20 -4.01
N LEU A 261 -15.32 -14.00 -3.93
CA LEU A 261 -16.52 -13.79 -3.15
C LEU A 261 -17.69 -14.64 -3.68
N LYS A 262 -17.90 -14.67 -4.99
CA LYS A 262 -18.94 -15.51 -5.62
C LYS A 262 -18.74 -17.00 -5.33
N LYS A 263 -17.50 -17.49 -5.39
CA LYS A 263 -17.18 -18.89 -5.07
C LYS A 263 -17.47 -19.23 -3.62
N ARG A 264 -17.09 -18.35 -2.69
CA ARG A 264 -17.31 -18.57 -1.26
C ARG A 264 -18.79 -18.58 -0.91
N LEU A 265 -19.58 -17.64 -1.44
CA LEU A 265 -21.04 -17.62 -1.25
C LEU A 265 -21.71 -18.91 -1.73
N ARG A 266 -21.28 -19.45 -2.90
CA ARG A 266 -21.80 -20.74 -3.38
C ARG A 266 -21.47 -21.87 -2.43
N ALA A 267 -20.22 -21.93 -1.93
CA ALA A 267 -19.79 -22.96 -1.00
C ALA A 267 -20.62 -22.96 0.30
N LEU A 268 -20.84 -21.78 0.88
CA LEU A 268 -21.67 -21.63 2.09
C LEU A 268 -23.12 -22.05 1.84
N THR A 269 -23.73 -21.62 0.71
CA THR A 269 -25.11 -22.00 0.34
C THR A 269 -25.27 -23.52 0.14
N ASP A 270 -24.22 -24.23 -0.30
CA ASP A 270 -24.25 -25.68 -0.49
C ASP A 270 -24.09 -26.45 0.86
N LEU A 271 -23.53 -25.82 1.90
CA LEU A 271 -23.46 -26.40 3.26
C LEU A 271 -24.80 -26.39 3.99
N GLU A 272 -25.74 -25.51 3.60
CA GLU A 272 -27.09 -25.42 4.17
C GLU A 272 -28.06 -26.48 3.61
N LYS A 273 -27.68 -27.25 2.59
CA LYS A 273 -28.52 -28.27 1.96
C LYS A 273 -28.22 -29.68 2.49
#